data_f05f4ae3d6ac025509270e5eea894d5f
#
_entry.id   f05f4ae3d6ac025509270e5eea894d5f
#
_cell.length_a   1.000
_cell.length_b   1.000
_cell.length_c   1.000
_cell.angle_alpha   90.00
_cell.angle_beta   90.00
_cell.angle_gamma   90.00
#
_symmetry.space_group_name_H-M   'P 1'
#
loop_
_entity.id
_entity.type
_entity.pdbx_description
1 polymer ?
#
loop_
_entity_poly.entity_id
_entity_poly.type
_entity_poly.pdbx_seq_one_letter_code
_entity_poly.pdbx_strand_id
1 'polypeptide(L)'
;MKIKFVLLVSIMFFILGACSTSNNGQTSPVNIKHYEVQTNFTVPKNPVQDTSTPAQLDYAVFNRYYYNPEPAQLRAILILMPGLFGGAGDFDKMAKTIVQMGKGDVEVWTVDRRSSLLNDLTGLQAAWNSHDPSLAISYYFSGATIDGKTYAGTPQTTSISYMSEWGLDMTLRDLNTIISLIPQQYRETNVFLGGHSLGAFLAQDYAAYDFGDYPTTTDPGYKNIAGVILLDGGGSGLFFTMSEAQYLSGTWFTMNISGAQFTLPSLSMIRQNPSSVIAAGLLDLIEPMFLNMFTFAQIIGMYAFLEPNQISNIIQVNQFKIIVAALLGNTQFKATNQAALGFAMDRHFMPISIFSATLGNANGPLTSTTSSFFSGITISQPTDKGTMVYTWNTQGHITNITDLSAALSNTYTTISERYFPTRLILDSIALGGDYGPTQTTDWRYQQGMHVIHNAQMDAPVIAFGGGAGVETTTTVFEQYIGLLPPARNCNGEPRTMCGFDIYIMPNYTHLDVLFSDPELSSNNVDAMIYNWILDHSTGSIPTSVLP
;
A
#
# COMPACT_ATOMS: atom_id res chain seq x y z
N MET A 1 -32.08 32.11 21.25
CA MET A 1 -32.33 30.73 21.71
C MET A 1 -31.15 29.92 21.18
N LYS A 2 -30.17 29.64 22.05
CA LYS A 2 -28.89 28.98 21.66
C LYS A 2 -29.11 27.47 21.70
N ILE A 3 -29.08 26.81 20.56
CA ILE A 3 -29.10 25.35 20.48
C ILE A 3 -27.63 24.89 20.54
N LYS A 4 -27.29 24.21 21.62
CA LYS A 4 -26.00 23.52 21.76
C LYS A 4 -26.09 22.22 20.97
N PHE A 5 -25.28 22.08 19.92
CA PHE A 5 -25.00 20.80 19.28
C PHE A 5 -24.10 19.99 20.22
N VAL A 6 -24.61 18.92 20.76
CA VAL A 6 -23.84 17.90 21.47
C VAL A 6 -23.40 16.89 20.41
N LEU A 7 -22.11 16.91 20.10
CA LEU A 7 -21.48 15.91 19.24
C LEU A 7 -21.34 14.61 20.06
N LEU A 8 -22.20 13.63 19.75
CA LEU A 8 -22.08 12.28 20.31
C LEU A 8 -21.15 11.49 19.40
N VAL A 9 -19.87 11.44 19.75
CA VAL A 9 -18.90 10.53 19.14
C VAL A 9 -19.07 9.16 19.79
N SER A 10 -19.80 8.26 19.14
CA SER A 10 -19.87 6.85 19.55
C SER A 10 -18.61 6.14 19.05
N ILE A 11 -17.58 6.09 19.86
CA ILE A 11 -16.39 5.26 19.62
C ILE A 11 -16.75 3.84 20.06
N MET A 12 -16.97 2.95 19.13
CA MET A 12 -17.15 1.53 19.41
C MET A 12 -15.77 0.87 19.46
N PHE A 13 -15.28 0.65 20.70
CA PHE A 13 -14.01 -0.04 20.94
C PHE A 13 -14.23 -1.56 20.84
N PHE A 14 -13.67 -2.18 19.82
CA PHE A 14 -13.35 -3.60 19.88
C PHE A 14 -11.91 -3.75 20.39
N ILE A 15 -11.76 -4.07 21.68
CA ILE A 15 -10.46 -4.45 22.26
C ILE A 15 -10.26 -5.94 21.92
N LEU A 16 -9.56 -6.23 20.84
CA LEU A 16 -8.91 -7.52 20.67
C LEU A 16 -7.49 -7.37 21.20
N GLY A 17 -7.27 -7.84 22.42
CA GLY A 17 -5.94 -7.93 23.01
C GLY A 17 -5.08 -8.92 22.22
N ALA A 18 -4.19 -8.38 21.38
CA ALA A 18 -3.21 -9.18 20.67
C ALA A 18 -1.93 -9.30 21.51
N CYS A 19 -1.67 -10.46 22.06
CA CYS A 19 -0.32 -10.85 22.45
C CYS A 19 0.50 -11.14 21.20
N SER A 20 1.43 -10.26 20.84
CA SER A 20 2.47 -10.58 19.89
C SER A 20 3.51 -11.46 20.59
N THR A 21 3.48 -12.77 20.39
CA THR A 21 4.58 -13.62 20.82
C THR A 21 5.66 -13.61 19.75
N SER A 22 6.70 -12.82 19.96
CA SER A 22 7.96 -13.02 19.25
C SER A 22 8.62 -14.28 19.80
N ASN A 23 9.14 -15.13 18.91
CA ASN A 23 9.76 -16.44 19.26
C ASN A 23 11.04 -16.36 20.13
N ASN A 24 11.38 -15.21 20.69
CA ASN A 24 12.58 -15.02 21.54
C ASN A 24 12.28 -14.50 22.96
N GLY A 25 11.07 -14.58 23.46
CA GLY A 25 10.76 -14.18 24.83
C GLY A 25 10.94 -12.68 25.17
N GLN A 26 11.34 -11.88 24.19
CA GLN A 26 11.45 -10.43 24.32
C GLN A 26 10.19 -9.81 23.70
N THR A 27 9.31 -9.26 24.53
CA THR A 27 8.15 -8.50 24.05
C THR A 27 8.64 -7.32 23.23
N SER A 28 8.12 -7.16 22.01
CA SER A 28 8.42 -5.99 21.18
C SER A 28 8.05 -4.72 21.96
N PRO A 29 8.91 -3.69 21.98
CA PRO A 29 8.55 -2.41 22.58
C PRO A 29 7.51 -1.63 21.76
N VAL A 30 7.13 -2.13 20.57
CA VAL A 30 6.15 -1.51 19.69
C VAL A 30 4.83 -2.23 19.79
N ASN A 31 3.78 -1.50 20.13
CA ASN A 31 2.40 -1.98 20.10
C ASN A 31 1.66 -1.48 18.87
N ILE A 32 0.65 -2.26 18.46
CA ILE A 32 -0.19 -1.95 17.31
C ILE A 32 -1.64 -1.93 17.77
N LYS A 33 -2.37 -0.90 17.35
CA LYS A 33 -3.81 -0.78 17.61
C LYS A 33 -4.54 -0.44 16.32
N HIS A 34 -5.58 -1.23 16.02
CA HIS A 34 -6.42 -1.06 14.86
C HIS A 34 -7.58 -0.11 15.16
N TYR A 35 -7.89 0.77 14.18
CA TYR A 35 -8.98 1.73 14.26
C TYR A 35 -9.83 1.71 13.01
N GLU A 36 -11.14 1.71 13.22
CA GLU A 36 -12.15 1.99 12.22
C GLU A 36 -12.90 3.25 12.64
N VAL A 37 -12.78 4.32 11.88
CA VAL A 37 -13.35 5.63 12.19
C VAL A 37 -14.46 5.92 11.20
N GLN A 38 -15.68 6.08 11.71
CA GLN A 38 -16.81 6.42 10.85
C GLN A 38 -16.55 7.75 10.13
N THR A 39 -16.75 7.76 8.82
CA THR A 39 -16.58 8.96 8.01
C THR A 39 -17.77 9.91 8.19
N ASN A 40 -17.52 11.21 8.02
CA ASN A 40 -18.53 12.25 8.19
C ASN A 40 -19.01 12.87 6.86
N PHE A 41 -18.63 12.25 5.75
CA PHE A 41 -19.05 12.67 4.42
C PHE A 41 -19.90 11.58 3.73
N THR A 42 -20.71 11.99 2.76
CA THR A 42 -21.58 11.06 2.03
C THR A 42 -20.89 10.61 0.76
N VAL A 43 -20.68 9.31 0.62
CA VAL A 43 -20.19 8.71 -0.63
C VAL A 43 -21.32 8.76 -1.67
N PRO A 44 -21.03 9.25 -2.90
CA PRO A 44 -22.01 9.25 -3.97
C PRO A 44 -22.53 7.85 -4.28
N LYS A 45 -23.79 7.75 -4.67
CA LYS A 45 -24.34 6.51 -5.22
C LYS A 45 -23.81 6.26 -6.63
N ASN A 46 -23.72 4.99 -7.01
CA ASN A 46 -23.62 4.64 -8.42
C ASN A 46 -24.89 5.12 -9.15
N PRO A 47 -24.80 6.10 -10.06
CA PRO A 47 -25.97 6.70 -10.68
C PRO A 47 -26.67 5.80 -11.71
N VAL A 48 -26.01 4.71 -12.13
CA VAL A 48 -26.53 3.76 -13.12
C VAL A 48 -27.24 2.58 -12.44
N GLN A 49 -26.63 2.04 -11.37
CA GLN A 49 -27.14 0.88 -10.63
C GLN A 49 -28.00 1.29 -9.40
N ASP A 50 -28.07 2.58 -9.09
CA ASP A 50 -28.71 3.14 -7.88
C ASP A 50 -28.27 2.45 -6.57
N THR A 51 -26.97 2.11 -6.48
CA THR A 51 -26.39 1.43 -5.33
C THR A 51 -25.57 2.38 -4.48
N SER A 52 -25.72 2.28 -3.15
CA SER A 52 -25.00 3.08 -2.16
C SER A 52 -23.99 2.22 -1.41
N THR A 53 -22.91 2.84 -0.94
CA THR A 53 -21.99 2.19 0.01
C THR A 53 -22.78 1.74 1.25
N PRO A 54 -22.70 0.47 1.65
CA PRO A 54 -23.29 -0.01 2.89
C PRO A 54 -22.68 0.67 4.12
N ALA A 55 -23.51 0.99 5.13
CA ALA A 55 -23.06 1.72 6.32
C ALA A 55 -21.90 1.06 7.06
N GLN A 56 -21.81 -0.28 7.05
CA GLN A 56 -20.71 -1.03 7.66
C GLN A 56 -19.37 -0.90 6.89
N LEU A 57 -19.35 -0.29 5.71
CA LEU A 57 -18.16 0.00 4.92
C LEU A 57 -17.86 1.51 4.86
N ASP A 58 -18.57 2.31 5.65
CA ASP A 58 -18.40 3.77 5.65
C ASP A 58 -17.46 4.21 6.77
N TYR A 59 -16.26 3.62 6.77
CA TYR A 59 -15.21 3.84 7.75
C TYR A 59 -13.87 4.11 7.07
N ALA A 60 -13.10 5.04 7.62
CA ALA A 60 -11.67 5.19 7.41
C ALA A 60 -10.92 4.25 8.35
N VAL A 61 -9.94 3.53 7.84
CA VAL A 61 -9.28 2.42 8.56
C VAL A 61 -7.79 2.67 8.66
N PHE A 62 -7.21 2.49 9.85
CA PHE A 62 -5.77 2.59 10.03
C PHE A 62 -5.27 1.79 11.22
N ASN A 63 -3.95 1.53 11.26
CA ASN A 63 -3.28 0.93 12.40
C ASN A 63 -2.29 1.92 12.99
N ARG A 64 -2.36 2.15 14.30
CA ARG A 64 -1.45 2.99 15.06
C ARG A 64 -0.34 2.13 15.62
N TYR A 65 0.91 2.42 15.24
CA TYR A 65 2.13 1.83 15.79
C TYR A 65 2.73 2.82 16.78
N TYR A 66 2.88 2.41 18.03
CA TYR A 66 3.36 3.26 19.10
C TYR A 66 4.30 2.51 20.05
N TYR A 67 5.19 3.24 20.73
CA TYR A 67 6.14 2.67 21.67
C TYR A 67 5.47 2.38 23.02
N ASN A 68 5.87 1.29 23.68
CA ASN A 68 5.35 0.91 24.99
C ASN A 68 6.49 0.84 26.03
N PRO A 69 6.43 1.60 27.13
CA PRO A 69 5.34 2.51 27.52
C PRO A 69 5.23 3.74 26.61
N GLU A 70 4.00 4.17 26.36
CA GLU A 70 3.73 5.35 25.54
C GLU A 70 4.29 6.61 26.19
N PRO A 71 5.11 7.43 25.49
CA PRO A 71 5.63 8.67 26.05
C PRO A 71 4.51 9.70 26.24
N ALA A 72 4.72 10.66 27.13
CA ALA A 72 3.73 11.72 27.37
C ALA A 72 3.57 12.68 26.17
N GLN A 73 4.60 12.75 25.32
CA GLN A 73 4.64 13.64 24.15
C GLN A 73 5.39 12.96 23.01
N LEU A 74 4.97 13.24 21.78
CA LEU A 74 5.60 12.84 20.53
C LEU A 74 6.20 14.06 19.82
N ARG A 75 7.24 13.83 19.02
CA ARG A 75 7.74 14.81 18.08
C ARG A 75 6.88 14.86 16.83
N ALA A 76 6.47 13.70 16.31
CA ALA A 76 5.72 13.63 15.08
C ALA A 76 4.85 12.37 14.97
N ILE A 77 3.91 12.43 14.04
CA ILE A 77 3.14 11.29 13.54
C ILE A 77 3.42 11.17 12.04
N LEU A 78 3.86 9.99 11.61
CA LEU A 78 3.99 9.62 10.21
C LEU A 78 2.78 8.80 9.78
N ILE A 79 2.04 9.29 8.80
CA ILE A 79 0.88 8.58 8.20
C ILE A 79 1.31 8.04 6.84
N LEU A 80 1.08 6.73 6.57
CA LEU A 80 1.55 6.05 5.38
C LEU A 80 0.41 5.44 4.57
N MET A 81 0.35 5.80 3.27
CA MET A 81 -0.61 5.30 2.28
C MET A 81 -0.01 4.17 1.45
N PRO A 82 -0.67 3.01 1.34
CA PRO A 82 -0.18 1.89 0.55
C PRO A 82 -0.34 2.09 -0.96
N GLY A 83 0.49 1.35 -1.71
CA GLY A 83 0.48 1.31 -3.16
C GLY A 83 -0.71 0.59 -3.78
N LEU A 84 -0.61 0.34 -5.09
CA LEU A 84 -1.59 -0.44 -5.83
C LEU A 84 -1.61 -1.88 -5.28
N PHE A 85 -2.79 -2.37 -4.93
CA PHE A 85 -3.02 -3.67 -4.29
C PHE A 85 -2.35 -3.87 -2.92
N GLY A 86 -1.65 -2.88 -2.41
CA GLY A 86 -1.07 -2.90 -1.06
C GLY A 86 -2.06 -2.47 0.01
N GLY A 87 -1.84 -2.91 1.23
CA GLY A 87 -2.59 -2.53 2.43
C GLY A 87 -1.69 -1.94 3.51
N ALA A 88 -2.26 -1.62 4.66
CA ALA A 88 -1.53 -1.07 5.81
C ALA A 88 -0.35 -1.96 6.25
N GLY A 89 -0.46 -3.26 6.03
CA GLY A 89 0.58 -4.24 6.38
C GLY A 89 1.87 -4.12 5.57
N ASP A 90 1.87 -3.47 4.42
CA ASP A 90 3.07 -3.21 3.62
C ASP A 90 4.12 -2.41 4.42
N PHE A 91 3.65 -1.60 5.37
CA PHE A 91 4.50 -0.77 6.20
C PHE A 91 4.84 -1.36 7.57
N ASP A 92 4.41 -2.59 7.88
CA ASP A 92 4.56 -3.18 9.23
C ASP A 92 6.03 -3.14 9.71
N LYS A 93 6.98 -3.56 8.85
CA LYS A 93 8.42 -3.54 9.17
C LYS A 93 8.92 -2.10 9.35
N MET A 94 8.68 -1.21 8.39
CA MET A 94 9.10 0.19 8.43
C MET A 94 8.52 0.92 9.66
N ALA A 95 7.23 0.74 9.94
CA ALA A 95 6.56 1.34 11.08
C ALA A 95 7.18 0.90 12.42
N LYS A 96 7.41 -0.41 12.59
CA LYS A 96 8.08 -0.94 13.79
C LYS A 96 9.50 -0.39 13.95
N THR A 97 10.24 -0.33 12.85
CA THR A 97 11.63 0.17 12.85
C THR A 97 11.67 1.65 13.26
N ILE A 98 10.86 2.51 12.64
CA ILE A 98 10.83 3.95 12.94
C ILE A 98 10.41 4.21 14.40
N VAL A 99 9.34 3.57 14.87
CA VAL A 99 8.87 3.72 16.26
C VAL A 99 9.93 3.25 17.26
N GLN A 100 10.63 2.14 16.97
CA GLN A 100 11.66 1.60 17.83
C GLN A 100 12.93 2.49 17.84
N MET A 101 13.34 3.02 16.69
CA MET A 101 14.49 3.95 16.60
C MET A 101 14.27 5.19 17.45
N GLY A 102 13.09 5.78 17.39
CA GLY A 102 12.73 6.97 18.14
C GLY A 102 12.32 6.72 19.59
N LYS A 103 12.22 5.45 20.02
CA LYS A 103 11.71 5.09 21.35
C LYS A 103 10.40 5.82 21.72
N GLY A 104 9.58 6.05 20.69
CA GLY A 104 8.29 6.73 20.78
C GLY A 104 8.30 8.22 20.46
N ASP A 105 9.42 8.81 20.02
CA ASP A 105 9.41 10.20 19.53
C ASP A 105 8.52 10.36 18.29
N VAL A 106 8.43 9.31 17.47
CA VAL A 106 7.60 9.25 16.28
C VAL A 106 6.65 8.06 16.38
N GLU A 107 5.37 8.29 16.18
CA GLU A 107 4.39 7.24 15.91
C GLU A 107 4.18 7.07 14.41
N VAL A 108 3.82 5.86 13.99
CA VAL A 108 3.48 5.58 12.59
C VAL A 108 2.06 5.06 12.50
N TRP A 109 1.25 5.70 11.65
CA TRP A 109 -0.12 5.30 11.36
C TRP A 109 -0.19 4.78 9.92
N THR A 110 -0.44 3.50 9.74
CA THR A 110 -0.55 2.89 8.41
C THR A 110 -2.00 2.78 8.00
N VAL A 111 -2.33 3.28 6.82
CA VAL A 111 -3.72 3.41 6.35
C VAL A 111 -4.11 2.18 5.55
N ASP A 112 -5.30 1.65 5.82
CA ASP A 112 -6.00 0.75 4.91
C ASP A 112 -7.10 1.52 4.16
N ARG A 113 -7.32 1.22 2.89
CA ARG A 113 -8.51 1.74 2.19
C ARG A 113 -9.74 1.00 2.69
N ARG A 114 -10.91 1.64 2.64
CA ARG A 114 -12.17 1.01 3.08
C ARG A 114 -12.50 -0.33 2.40
N SER A 115 -11.95 -0.59 1.22
CA SER A 115 -12.06 -1.88 0.54
C SER A 115 -11.41 -3.04 1.30
N SER A 116 -10.49 -2.77 2.22
CA SER A 116 -9.94 -3.77 3.14
C SER A 116 -11.01 -4.41 4.04
N LEU A 117 -12.09 -3.67 4.35
CA LEU A 117 -13.22 -4.18 5.12
C LEU A 117 -13.99 -5.32 4.42
N LEU A 118 -13.78 -5.50 3.11
CA LEU A 118 -14.32 -6.62 2.34
C LEU A 118 -13.49 -7.91 2.47
N ASN A 119 -12.27 -7.82 3.02
CA ASN A 119 -11.38 -8.98 3.12
C ASN A 119 -11.88 -9.97 4.19
N ASP A 120 -12.01 -11.22 3.81
CA ASP A 120 -12.20 -12.32 4.76
C ASP A 120 -10.83 -12.87 5.19
N LEU A 121 -10.40 -12.53 6.40
CA LEU A 121 -9.12 -12.96 6.99
C LEU A 121 -9.25 -14.20 7.87
N THR A 122 -10.45 -14.81 7.98
CA THR A 122 -10.75 -15.91 8.90
C THR A 122 -9.74 -17.07 8.77
N GLY A 123 -9.47 -17.52 7.55
CA GLY A 123 -8.53 -18.61 7.32
C GLY A 123 -7.09 -18.27 7.68
N LEU A 124 -6.63 -17.05 7.39
CA LEU A 124 -5.29 -16.58 7.75
C LEU A 124 -5.14 -16.43 9.27
N GLN A 125 -6.14 -15.84 9.93
CA GLN A 125 -6.14 -15.69 11.39
C GLN A 125 -6.13 -17.03 12.12
N ALA A 126 -6.93 -17.99 11.66
CA ALA A 126 -6.94 -19.33 12.23
C ALA A 126 -5.59 -20.04 12.04
N ALA A 127 -5.01 -19.95 10.86
CA ALA A 127 -3.70 -20.51 10.54
C ALA A 127 -2.59 -19.92 11.41
N TRP A 128 -2.57 -18.60 11.58
CA TRP A 128 -1.62 -17.90 12.45
C TRP A 128 -1.77 -18.32 13.92
N ASN A 129 -2.99 -18.26 14.45
CA ASN A 129 -3.27 -18.56 15.85
C ASN A 129 -2.95 -20.02 16.23
N SER A 130 -3.12 -20.94 15.28
CA SER A 130 -2.83 -22.38 15.46
C SER A 130 -1.40 -22.76 15.08
N HIS A 131 -0.59 -21.84 14.52
CA HIS A 131 0.72 -22.13 13.93
C HIS A 131 0.65 -23.24 12.87
N ASP A 132 -0.44 -23.28 12.11
CA ASP A 132 -0.70 -24.25 11.05
C ASP A 132 -1.18 -23.58 9.76
N PRO A 133 -0.25 -23.22 8.84
CA PRO A 133 -0.61 -22.58 7.59
C PRO A 133 -1.55 -23.39 6.68
N SER A 134 -1.65 -24.71 6.90
CA SER A 134 -2.53 -25.57 6.10
C SER A 134 -4.01 -25.26 6.30
N LEU A 135 -4.38 -24.66 7.43
CA LEU A 135 -5.75 -24.20 7.70
C LEU A 135 -6.19 -23.12 6.72
N ALA A 136 -5.28 -22.20 6.35
CA ALA A 136 -5.58 -21.18 5.34
C ALA A 136 -5.84 -21.83 3.97
N ILE A 137 -5.03 -22.82 3.57
CA ILE A 137 -5.26 -23.56 2.31
C ILE A 137 -6.64 -24.25 2.36
N SER A 138 -6.94 -24.91 3.46
CA SER A 138 -8.20 -25.64 3.64
C SER A 138 -9.41 -24.70 3.57
N TYR A 139 -9.31 -23.52 4.19
CA TYR A 139 -10.37 -22.52 4.20
C TYR A 139 -10.60 -21.88 2.83
N TYR A 140 -9.55 -21.29 2.22
CA TYR A 140 -9.72 -20.53 0.99
C TYR A 140 -9.86 -21.39 -0.27
N PHE A 141 -9.34 -22.61 -0.29
CA PHE A 141 -9.24 -23.42 -1.50
C PHE A 141 -9.91 -24.79 -1.44
N SER A 142 -10.31 -25.26 -0.23
CA SER A 142 -10.90 -26.60 -0.07
C SER A 142 -12.30 -26.57 0.56
N GLY A 143 -12.87 -25.38 0.81
CA GLY A 143 -14.21 -25.22 1.35
C GLY A 143 -14.37 -25.64 2.83
N ALA A 144 -13.27 -25.64 3.60
CA ALA A 144 -13.36 -25.91 5.02
C ALA A 144 -14.14 -24.82 5.77
N THR A 145 -14.83 -25.23 6.83
CA THR A 145 -15.51 -24.31 7.75
C THR A 145 -14.61 -24.05 8.95
N ILE A 146 -14.34 -22.79 9.27
CA ILE A 146 -13.58 -22.35 10.44
C ILE A 146 -14.45 -21.35 11.22
N ASP A 147 -14.61 -21.55 12.51
CA ASP A 147 -15.44 -20.73 13.42
C ASP A 147 -16.86 -20.48 12.87
N GLY A 148 -17.45 -21.50 12.24
CA GLY A 148 -18.79 -21.44 11.65
C GLY A 148 -18.88 -20.69 10.33
N LYS A 149 -17.76 -20.19 9.77
CA LYS A 149 -17.69 -19.55 8.48
C LYS A 149 -17.07 -20.45 7.43
N THR A 150 -17.56 -20.36 6.21
CA THR A 150 -16.96 -20.97 5.02
C THR A 150 -16.63 -19.84 4.05
N TYR A 151 -15.46 -19.87 3.44
CA TYR A 151 -15.06 -18.84 2.47
C TYR A 151 -16.05 -18.79 1.31
N ALA A 152 -16.70 -17.64 1.16
CA ALA A 152 -17.74 -17.43 0.14
C ALA A 152 -17.16 -17.13 -1.26
N GLY A 153 -15.83 -17.07 -1.39
CA GLY A 153 -15.17 -16.62 -2.60
C GLY A 153 -15.21 -15.10 -2.75
N THR A 154 -14.95 -14.64 -3.98
CA THR A 154 -15.06 -13.21 -4.31
C THR A 154 -16.51 -12.76 -4.20
N PRO A 155 -16.82 -11.61 -3.57
CA PRO A 155 -18.18 -11.08 -3.53
C PRO A 155 -18.81 -11.01 -4.92
N GLN A 156 -20.09 -11.33 -5.00
CA GLN A 156 -20.82 -11.18 -6.26
C GLN A 156 -20.70 -9.74 -6.74
N THR A 157 -20.21 -9.55 -7.95
CA THR A 157 -19.88 -8.22 -8.50
C THR A 157 -21.07 -7.27 -8.47
N THR A 158 -22.31 -7.77 -8.62
CA THR A 158 -23.53 -6.99 -8.49
C THR A 158 -23.76 -6.45 -7.07
N SER A 159 -23.25 -7.13 -6.04
CA SER A 159 -23.39 -6.70 -4.64
C SER A 159 -22.40 -5.61 -4.22
N ILE A 160 -21.40 -5.32 -5.06
CA ILE A 160 -20.34 -4.33 -4.80
C ILE A 160 -20.28 -3.22 -5.85
N SER A 161 -21.33 -3.04 -6.65
CA SER A 161 -21.38 -2.03 -7.71
C SER A 161 -21.28 -0.58 -7.20
N TYR A 162 -21.54 -0.32 -5.92
CA TYR A 162 -21.26 0.97 -5.26
C TYR A 162 -19.77 1.35 -5.28
N MET A 163 -18.86 0.39 -5.42
CA MET A 163 -17.41 0.64 -5.51
C MET A 163 -17.01 1.42 -6.78
N SER A 164 -17.93 1.56 -7.75
CA SER A 164 -17.73 2.45 -8.90
C SER A 164 -17.51 3.91 -8.51
N GLU A 165 -17.91 4.29 -7.30
CA GLU A 165 -17.74 5.64 -6.76
C GLU A 165 -16.59 5.74 -5.75
N TRP A 166 -15.86 4.64 -5.51
CA TRP A 166 -14.69 4.61 -4.63
C TRP A 166 -13.42 5.06 -5.38
N GLY A 167 -13.39 6.33 -5.73
CA GLY A 167 -12.30 6.98 -6.44
C GLY A 167 -11.39 7.81 -5.55
N LEU A 168 -10.70 8.76 -6.18
CA LEU A 168 -9.72 9.61 -5.52
C LEU A 168 -10.34 10.47 -4.41
N ASP A 169 -11.44 11.17 -4.71
CA ASP A 169 -12.13 12.05 -3.73
C ASP A 169 -12.42 11.32 -2.43
N MET A 170 -13.04 10.14 -2.54
CA MET A 170 -13.37 9.34 -1.37
C MET A 170 -12.11 8.88 -0.60
N THR A 171 -11.10 8.39 -1.33
CA THR A 171 -9.85 7.92 -0.72
C THR A 171 -9.15 9.04 0.05
N LEU A 172 -9.08 10.24 -0.51
CA LEU A 172 -8.46 11.38 0.14
C LEU A 172 -9.30 11.92 1.30
N ARG A 173 -10.64 11.86 1.24
CA ARG A 173 -11.51 12.22 2.36
C ARG A 173 -11.45 11.21 3.51
N ASP A 174 -11.28 9.93 3.23
CA ASP A 174 -10.99 8.92 4.26
C ASP A 174 -9.67 9.23 4.96
N LEU A 175 -8.62 9.54 4.20
CA LEU A 175 -7.33 9.95 4.73
C LEU A 175 -7.43 11.24 5.55
N ASN A 176 -8.19 12.24 5.08
CA ASN A 176 -8.44 13.48 5.82
C ASN A 176 -9.22 13.23 7.12
N THR A 177 -10.11 12.23 7.15
CA THR A 177 -10.80 11.80 8.38
C THR A 177 -9.78 11.29 9.41
N ILE A 178 -8.81 10.48 9.00
CA ILE A 178 -7.74 9.97 9.87
C ILE A 178 -6.87 11.12 10.38
N ILE A 179 -6.39 12.00 9.50
CA ILE A 179 -5.56 13.16 9.85
C ILE A 179 -6.33 14.09 10.82
N SER A 180 -7.64 14.19 10.65
CA SER A 180 -8.50 15.03 11.49
C SER A 180 -8.66 14.55 12.94
N LEU A 181 -8.24 13.32 13.25
CA LEU A 181 -8.15 12.85 14.65
C LEU A 181 -7.04 13.57 15.42
N ILE A 182 -6.07 14.15 14.74
CA ILE A 182 -5.00 14.94 15.33
C ILE A 182 -5.48 16.39 15.40
N PRO A 183 -5.39 17.08 16.58
CA PRO A 183 -5.84 18.46 16.71
C PRO A 183 -5.12 19.40 15.72
N GLN A 184 -5.88 20.32 15.11
CA GLN A 184 -5.44 21.19 14.00
C GLN A 184 -4.10 21.90 14.27
N GLN A 185 -3.87 22.37 15.50
CA GLN A 185 -2.65 23.12 15.86
C GLN A 185 -1.35 22.33 15.73
N TYR A 186 -1.42 21.00 15.64
CA TYR A 186 -0.24 20.13 15.49
C TYR A 186 0.00 19.65 14.05
N ARG A 187 -1.01 19.77 13.17
CA ARG A 187 -0.95 19.10 11.86
C ARG A 187 0.14 19.67 10.97
N GLU A 188 0.21 20.98 10.80
CA GLU A 188 1.17 21.66 9.89
C GLU A 188 2.62 21.59 10.40
N THR A 189 2.84 21.16 11.65
CA THR A 189 4.16 21.15 12.30
C THR A 189 4.67 19.76 12.70
N ASN A 190 3.78 18.77 12.84
CA ASN A 190 4.13 17.49 13.43
C ASN A 190 3.51 16.27 12.71
N VAL A 191 2.67 16.47 11.68
CA VAL A 191 2.08 15.36 10.92
C VAL A 191 2.73 15.25 9.56
N PHE A 192 3.38 14.13 9.29
CA PHE A 192 3.99 13.83 8.00
C PHE A 192 3.14 12.81 7.26
N LEU A 193 2.93 13.04 5.97
CA LEU A 193 2.19 12.14 5.11
C LEU A 193 3.14 11.52 4.09
N GLY A 194 3.17 10.19 4.07
CA GLY A 194 3.96 9.46 3.10
C GLY A 194 3.13 8.40 2.38
N GLY A 195 3.72 7.83 1.35
CA GLY A 195 3.13 6.71 0.65
C GLY A 195 4.11 6.00 -0.25
N HIS A 196 3.78 4.77 -0.60
CA HIS A 196 4.57 3.92 -1.48
C HIS A 196 3.87 3.72 -2.80
N SER A 197 4.62 3.78 -3.91
CA SER A 197 4.08 3.51 -5.25
C SER A 197 2.89 4.44 -5.56
N LEU A 198 1.70 3.92 -5.85
CA LEU A 198 0.47 4.70 -5.99
C LEU A 198 0.16 5.51 -4.73
N GLY A 199 0.49 5.00 -3.54
CA GLY A 199 0.31 5.74 -2.28
C GLY A 199 1.14 7.01 -2.20
N ALA A 200 2.29 7.08 -2.86
CA ALA A 200 3.10 8.29 -2.97
C ALA A 200 2.38 9.36 -3.81
N PHE A 201 1.74 8.96 -4.93
CA PHE A 201 0.88 9.87 -5.69
C PHE A 201 -0.31 10.35 -4.85
N LEU A 202 -0.95 9.45 -4.07
CA LEU A 202 -2.06 9.83 -3.19
C LEU A 202 -1.63 10.79 -2.07
N ALA A 203 -0.42 10.65 -1.53
CA ALA A 203 0.13 11.60 -0.54
C ALA A 203 0.40 12.98 -1.18
N GLN A 204 0.91 13.00 -2.39
CA GLN A 204 1.12 14.20 -3.19
C GLN A 204 -0.21 14.86 -3.56
N ASP A 205 -1.17 14.07 -4.05
CA ASP A 205 -2.51 14.55 -4.40
C ASP A 205 -3.25 15.10 -3.17
N TYR A 206 -3.14 14.44 -2.00
CA TYR A 206 -3.68 14.94 -0.73
C TYR A 206 -3.14 16.34 -0.41
N ALA A 207 -1.83 16.55 -0.53
CA ALA A 207 -1.22 17.82 -0.22
C ALA A 207 -1.78 18.98 -1.09
N ALA A 208 -2.10 18.69 -2.34
CA ALA A 208 -2.65 19.66 -3.29
C ALA A 208 -4.19 19.65 -3.39
N TYR A 209 -4.86 18.77 -2.66
CA TYR A 209 -6.33 18.62 -2.68
C TYR A 209 -7.01 19.73 -1.90
N ASP A 210 -8.17 20.19 -2.38
CA ASP A 210 -9.08 21.08 -1.65
C ASP A 210 -10.24 20.31 -1.03
N PHE A 211 -10.32 20.29 0.30
CA PHE A 211 -11.41 19.67 1.05
C PHE A 211 -12.58 20.61 1.32
N GLY A 212 -12.45 21.89 0.95
CA GLY A 212 -13.49 22.92 1.08
C GLY A 212 -14.49 22.94 -0.08
N ASP A 213 -15.41 23.89 -0.03
CA ASP A 213 -16.37 24.18 -1.09
C ASP A 213 -15.82 25.30 -2.00
N TYR A 214 -14.73 25.02 -2.69
CA TYR A 214 -14.07 26.01 -3.57
C TYR A 214 -15.02 26.55 -4.65
N PRO A 215 -15.06 27.85 -4.97
CA PRO A 215 -14.17 28.90 -4.45
C PRO A 215 -14.68 29.61 -3.18
N THR A 216 -15.77 29.16 -2.59
CA THR A 216 -16.42 29.83 -1.44
C THR A 216 -15.61 29.68 -0.17
N THR A 217 -15.10 28.48 0.08
CA THR A 217 -14.18 28.14 1.17
C THR A 217 -13.07 27.26 0.63
N THR A 218 -11.86 27.38 1.17
CA THR A 218 -10.72 26.56 0.81
C THR A 218 -10.19 25.85 2.05
N ASP A 219 -9.87 24.56 1.90
CA ASP A 219 -9.24 23.74 2.95
C ASP A 219 -8.17 22.85 2.29
N PRO A 220 -7.00 23.41 1.93
CA PRO A 220 -5.98 22.70 1.20
C PRO A 220 -5.23 21.71 2.10
N GLY A 221 -5.04 20.48 1.59
CA GLY A 221 -4.42 19.38 2.33
C GLY A 221 -3.03 19.70 2.89
N TYR A 222 -2.20 20.49 2.17
CA TYR A 222 -0.86 20.85 2.65
C TYR A 222 -0.85 21.67 3.96
N LYS A 223 -1.97 22.26 4.35
CA LYS A 223 -2.16 22.92 5.65
C LYS A 223 -2.45 21.93 6.79
N ASN A 224 -2.65 20.68 6.47
CA ASN A 224 -2.89 19.62 7.44
C ASN A 224 -1.66 18.69 7.62
N ILE A 225 -0.51 19.02 7.02
CA ILE A 225 0.71 18.22 7.09
C ILE A 225 1.96 19.07 7.21
N ALA A 226 2.97 18.56 7.92
CA ALA A 226 4.28 19.17 8.09
C ALA A 226 5.20 18.90 6.88
N GLY A 227 5.05 17.77 6.21
CA GLY A 227 5.85 17.37 5.05
C GLY A 227 5.31 16.15 4.33
N VAL A 228 5.85 15.87 3.15
CA VAL A 228 5.47 14.76 2.27
C VAL A 228 6.65 13.81 2.05
N ILE A 229 6.40 12.50 2.10
CA ILE A 229 7.39 11.44 1.91
C ILE A 229 6.96 10.54 0.75
N LEU A 230 7.76 10.52 -0.31
CA LEU A 230 7.47 9.76 -1.54
C LEU A 230 8.39 8.53 -1.60
N LEU A 231 7.81 7.32 -1.63
CA LEU A 231 8.53 6.05 -1.62
C LEU A 231 8.29 5.30 -2.94
N ASP A 232 9.28 5.32 -3.81
CA ASP A 232 9.31 4.68 -5.14
C ASP A 232 8.02 4.87 -5.95
N GLY A 233 7.58 6.14 -5.98
CA GLY A 233 6.39 6.64 -6.65
C GLY A 233 6.22 8.13 -6.41
N GLY A 234 5.19 8.73 -6.96
CA GLY A 234 4.99 10.18 -6.92
C GLY A 234 5.82 10.91 -7.99
N GLY A 235 6.05 12.21 -7.78
CA GLY A 235 6.78 13.01 -8.76
C GLY A 235 5.90 13.47 -9.93
N SER A 236 6.39 13.45 -11.17
CA SER A 236 5.73 14.02 -12.35
C SER A 236 4.61 13.15 -12.96
N GLY A 237 3.96 12.37 -12.15
CA GLY A 237 2.79 11.62 -12.57
C GLY A 237 3.09 10.36 -13.40
N LEU A 238 2.10 9.51 -13.47
CA LEU A 238 2.11 8.36 -14.37
C LEU A 238 2.12 8.88 -15.80
N PHE A 239 3.02 8.40 -16.62
CA PHE A 239 3.43 8.84 -17.96
C PHE A 239 2.32 8.96 -19.03
N PHE A 240 1.07 9.07 -18.65
CA PHE A 240 -0.07 9.03 -19.54
C PHE A 240 -0.98 10.23 -19.38
N THR A 241 -1.30 10.89 -20.47
CA THR A 241 -2.39 11.86 -20.53
C THR A 241 -3.67 11.13 -20.91
N MET A 242 -4.70 11.25 -20.10
CA MET A 242 -6.03 10.74 -20.40
C MET A 242 -6.93 11.90 -20.81
N SER A 243 -7.60 11.78 -21.95
CA SER A 243 -8.63 12.75 -22.35
C SER A 243 -9.94 12.51 -21.61
N GLU A 244 -10.78 13.55 -21.50
CA GLU A 244 -12.14 13.43 -20.95
C GLU A 244 -12.96 12.33 -21.64
N ALA A 245 -12.85 12.23 -22.96
CA ALA A 245 -13.57 11.20 -23.73
C ALA A 245 -13.12 9.78 -23.37
N GLN A 246 -11.84 9.55 -23.15
CA GLN A 246 -11.32 8.26 -22.69
C GLN A 246 -11.80 7.94 -21.28
N TYR A 247 -11.80 8.93 -20.40
CA TYR A 247 -12.28 8.78 -19.03
C TYR A 247 -13.78 8.48 -18.95
N LEU A 248 -14.61 9.19 -19.72
CA LEU A 248 -16.08 9.14 -19.64
C LEU A 248 -16.74 8.12 -20.55
N SER A 249 -16.21 7.92 -21.78
CA SER A 249 -16.98 7.43 -22.94
C SER A 249 -17.11 5.92 -23.11
N GLY A 250 -16.51 5.10 -22.26
CA GLY A 250 -16.53 3.64 -22.45
C GLY A 250 -15.41 3.08 -23.32
N THR A 251 -14.45 3.90 -23.74
CA THR A 251 -13.25 3.46 -24.46
C THR A 251 -12.25 2.83 -23.49
N TRP A 252 -11.71 1.67 -23.84
CA TRP A 252 -10.65 1.04 -23.04
C TRP A 252 -9.32 1.75 -23.25
N PHE A 253 -8.67 2.08 -22.13
CA PHE A 253 -7.32 2.59 -22.11
C PHE A 253 -6.36 1.47 -21.71
N THR A 254 -5.34 1.23 -22.54
CA THR A 254 -4.36 0.17 -22.30
C THR A 254 -3.01 0.77 -22.00
N MET A 255 -2.40 0.37 -20.89
CA MET A 255 -1.03 0.75 -20.52
C MET A 255 -0.15 -0.47 -20.28
N ASN A 256 1.15 -0.29 -20.51
CA ASN A 256 2.17 -1.27 -20.16
C ASN A 256 2.92 -0.78 -18.92
N ILE A 257 2.82 -1.51 -17.83
CA ILE A 257 3.59 -1.24 -16.62
C ILE A 257 4.54 -2.42 -16.40
N SER A 258 5.84 -2.15 -16.47
CA SER A 258 6.89 -3.17 -16.22
C SER A 258 6.71 -4.47 -17.00
N GLY A 259 6.23 -4.37 -18.26
CA GLY A 259 6.01 -5.54 -19.15
C GLY A 259 4.65 -6.23 -18.98
N ALA A 260 3.84 -5.86 -18.01
CA ALA A 260 2.46 -6.31 -17.90
C ALA A 260 1.50 -5.31 -18.56
N GLN A 261 0.55 -5.82 -19.34
CA GLN A 261 -0.47 -5.01 -20.01
C GLN A 261 -1.71 -4.89 -19.12
N PHE A 262 -2.05 -3.64 -18.76
CA PHE A 262 -3.26 -3.33 -18.02
C PHE A 262 -4.24 -2.60 -18.93
N THR A 263 -5.48 -3.06 -18.96
CA THR A 263 -6.55 -2.39 -19.69
C THR A 263 -7.55 -1.82 -18.69
N LEU A 264 -7.70 -0.49 -18.68
CA LEU A 264 -8.62 0.21 -17.77
C LEU A 264 -9.94 0.53 -18.47
N PRO A 265 -11.08 0.23 -17.85
CA PRO A 265 -12.38 0.68 -18.32
C PRO A 265 -12.56 2.17 -18.05
N SER A 266 -13.37 2.82 -18.85
CA SER A 266 -13.84 4.18 -18.57
C SER A 266 -14.84 4.20 -17.40
N LEU A 267 -15.13 5.39 -16.87
CA LEU A 267 -16.09 5.58 -15.78
C LEU A 267 -17.47 5.00 -16.11
N SER A 268 -17.95 5.17 -17.35
CA SER A 268 -19.25 4.63 -17.73
C SER A 268 -19.27 3.10 -17.71
N MET A 269 -18.18 2.45 -18.09
CA MET A 269 -18.07 0.99 -18.03
C MET A 269 -18.00 0.49 -16.58
N ILE A 270 -17.25 1.17 -15.70
CA ILE A 270 -17.17 0.82 -14.27
C ILE A 270 -18.57 0.91 -13.64
N ARG A 271 -19.35 1.96 -13.95
CA ARG A 271 -20.70 2.17 -13.42
C ARG A 271 -21.71 1.18 -13.96
N GLN A 272 -21.59 0.79 -15.22
CA GLN A 272 -22.54 -0.12 -15.90
C GLN A 272 -22.23 -1.59 -15.65
N ASN A 273 -20.95 -1.94 -15.55
CA ASN A 273 -20.50 -3.33 -15.43
C ASN A 273 -19.91 -3.59 -14.06
N PRO A 274 -20.65 -4.26 -13.16
CA PRO A 274 -20.16 -4.56 -11.81
C PRO A 274 -18.87 -5.37 -11.77
N SER A 275 -18.52 -6.15 -12.79
CA SER A 275 -17.25 -6.89 -12.85
C SER A 275 -16.04 -5.99 -13.05
N SER A 276 -16.24 -4.74 -13.47
CA SER A 276 -15.17 -3.76 -13.68
C SER A 276 -14.86 -2.90 -12.44
N VAL A 277 -15.58 -3.04 -11.33
CA VAL A 277 -15.40 -2.19 -10.14
C VAL A 277 -14.16 -2.55 -9.33
N ILE A 278 -13.65 -3.78 -9.48
CA ILE A 278 -12.43 -4.26 -8.81
C ILE A 278 -11.31 -4.34 -9.84
N ALA A 279 -10.17 -3.73 -9.54
CA ALA A 279 -9.02 -3.72 -10.45
C ALA A 279 -8.46 -5.13 -10.72
N ALA A 280 -8.52 -6.04 -9.76
CA ALA A 280 -8.16 -7.44 -9.97
C ALA A 280 -9.04 -8.13 -11.02
N GLY A 281 -10.32 -7.74 -11.15
CA GLY A 281 -11.20 -8.21 -12.20
C GLY A 281 -10.77 -7.77 -13.60
N LEU A 282 -9.98 -6.70 -13.73
CA LEU A 282 -9.39 -6.29 -15.00
C LEU A 282 -8.22 -7.17 -15.44
N LEU A 283 -7.59 -7.81 -14.47
CA LEU A 283 -6.56 -8.82 -14.68
C LEU A 283 -7.18 -10.21 -14.86
N ASP A 284 -8.50 -10.33 -14.78
CA ASP A 284 -9.30 -11.55 -14.94
C ASP A 284 -9.29 -12.11 -16.37
N LEU A 285 -8.61 -11.49 -17.31
CA LEU A 285 -8.11 -12.21 -18.49
C LEU A 285 -7.15 -13.33 -18.07
N ILE A 286 -6.72 -13.35 -16.81
CA ILE A 286 -5.89 -14.36 -16.14
C ILE A 286 -6.65 -14.92 -14.92
N GLU A 287 -7.94 -14.93 -15.00
CA GLU A 287 -8.98 -15.36 -14.11
C GLU A 287 -8.73 -16.68 -13.36
N PRO A 288 -9.24 -16.90 -12.22
CA PRO A 288 -9.29 -16.28 -10.91
C PRO A 288 -7.92 -16.26 -10.21
N MET A 289 -6.87 -16.31 -10.99
CA MET A 289 -5.49 -16.52 -10.57
C MET A 289 -4.95 -15.32 -9.81
N PHE A 290 -5.36 -14.10 -10.19
CA PHE A 290 -4.77 -12.90 -9.62
C PHE A 290 -5.21 -12.64 -8.16
N LEU A 291 -6.49 -12.79 -7.86
CA LEU A 291 -6.99 -12.73 -6.47
C LEU A 291 -6.38 -13.84 -5.61
N ASN A 292 -6.17 -15.03 -6.20
CA ASN A 292 -5.50 -16.14 -5.56
C ASN A 292 -4.00 -15.89 -5.33
N MET A 293 -3.33 -15.06 -6.16
CA MET A 293 -1.92 -14.69 -5.97
C MET A 293 -1.68 -13.97 -4.65
N PHE A 294 -2.55 -13.03 -4.25
CA PHE A 294 -2.41 -12.34 -2.95
C PHE A 294 -2.57 -13.31 -1.77
N THR A 295 -3.57 -14.18 -1.83
CA THR A 295 -3.76 -15.22 -0.81
C THR A 295 -2.58 -16.19 -0.80
N PHE A 296 -2.07 -16.56 -1.96
CA PHE A 296 -0.89 -17.41 -2.11
C PHE A 296 0.35 -16.75 -1.48
N ALA A 297 0.61 -15.46 -1.75
CA ALA A 297 1.74 -14.73 -1.19
C ALA A 297 1.69 -14.69 0.34
N GLN A 298 0.51 -14.47 0.93
CA GLN A 298 0.32 -14.49 2.38
C GLN A 298 0.56 -15.90 2.97
N ILE A 299 0.03 -16.93 2.34
CA ILE A 299 0.19 -18.32 2.81
C ILE A 299 1.65 -18.77 2.69
N ILE A 300 2.33 -18.48 1.57
CA ILE A 300 3.74 -18.85 1.40
C ILE A 300 4.63 -18.07 2.38
N GLY A 301 4.32 -16.80 2.64
CA GLY A 301 4.96 -16.01 3.69
C GLY A 301 4.81 -16.66 5.06
N MET A 302 3.60 -17.12 5.41
CA MET A 302 3.31 -17.78 6.68
C MET A 302 4.08 -19.09 6.84
N TYR A 303 4.15 -19.93 5.80
CA TYR A 303 5.00 -21.12 5.79
C TYR A 303 6.48 -20.78 5.95
N ALA A 304 6.96 -19.77 5.24
CA ALA A 304 8.36 -19.33 5.31
C ALA A 304 8.71 -18.76 6.69
N PHE A 305 7.76 -18.11 7.37
CA PHE A 305 7.95 -17.56 8.71
C PHE A 305 7.91 -18.64 9.81
N LEU A 306 6.87 -19.47 9.80
CA LEU A 306 6.64 -20.48 10.87
C LEU A 306 7.53 -21.72 10.70
N GLU A 307 7.79 -22.15 9.46
CA GLU A 307 8.45 -23.42 9.15
C GLU A 307 9.52 -23.25 8.04
N PRO A 308 10.50 -22.31 8.16
CA PRO A 308 11.37 -21.90 7.07
C PRO A 308 12.16 -23.02 6.40
N ASN A 309 12.61 -24.01 7.19
CA ASN A 309 13.48 -25.10 6.74
C ASN A 309 12.72 -26.38 6.33
N GLN A 310 11.41 -26.44 6.51
CA GLN A 310 10.62 -27.58 6.08
C GLN A 310 10.46 -27.59 4.55
N ILE A 311 10.32 -28.80 3.98
CA ILE A 311 10.03 -28.94 2.55
C ILE A 311 8.63 -28.41 2.28
N SER A 312 8.54 -27.46 1.37
CA SER A 312 7.30 -26.78 1.03
C SER A 312 6.32 -27.72 0.31
N ASN A 313 5.14 -27.85 0.89
CA ASN A 313 4.02 -28.52 0.26
C ASN A 313 3.23 -27.59 -0.67
N ILE A 314 3.39 -26.28 -0.52
CA ILE A 314 2.59 -25.26 -1.24
C ILE A 314 2.80 -25.32 -2.76
N ILE A 315 4.03 -25.64 -3.21
CA ILE A 315 4.36 -25.80 -4.63
C ILE A 315 3.55 -26.92 -5.28
N GLN A 316 3.14 -27.93 -4.49
CA GLN A 316 2.40 -29.10 -4.95
C GLN A 316 0.87 -28.95 -4.87
N VAL A 317 0.38 -27.87 -4.25
CA VAL A 317 -1.06 -27.56 -4.18
C VAL A 317 -1.58 -27.27 -5.59
N ASN A 318 -2.60 -28.00 -6.04
CA ASN A 318 -3.10 -27.94 -7.40
C ASN A 318 -3.50 -26.52 -7.84
N GLN A 319 -4.10 -25.75 -6.95
CA GLN A 319 -4.54 -24.39 -7.19
C GLN A 319 -3.36 -23.44 -7.49
N PHE A 320 -2.17 -23.73 -6.94
CA PHE A 320 -0.99 -22.91 -7.12
C PHE A 320 -0.06 -23.39 -8.24
N LYS A 321 -0.23 -24.63 -8.72
CA LYS A 321 0.60 -25.18 -9.82
C LYS A 321 0.57 -24.30 -11.08
N ILE A 322 -0.56 -23.68 -11.37
CA ILE A 322 -0.69 -22.78 -12.52
C ILE A 322 0.19 -21.55 -12.32
N ILE A 323 0.17 -20.94 -11.12
CA ILE A 323 0.99 -19.79 -10.77
C ILE A 323 2.47 -20.17 -10.83
N VAL A 324 2.85 -21.27 -10.18
CA VAL A 324 4.23 -21.78 -10.16
C VAL A 324 4.71 -22.11 -11.57
N ALA A 325 3.87 -22.72 -12.40
CA ALA A 325 4.20 -23.03 -13.79
C ALA A 325 4.39 -21.77 -14.64
N ALA A 326 3.53 -20.75 -14.44
CA ALA A 326 3.61 -19.47 -15.14
C ALA A 326 4.89 -18.70 -14.76
N LEU A 327 5.24 -18.68 -13.48
CA LEU A 327 6.41 -17.96 -12.96
C LEU A 327 7.71 -18.73 -13.24
N LEU A 328 7.76 -20.03 -12.94
CA LEU A 328 9.00 -20.80 -12.89
C LEU A 328 9.13 -21.88 -13.98
N GLY A 329 8.10 -22.10 -14.80
CA GLY A 329 8.13 -23.09 -15.89
C GLY A 329 8.28 -24.56 -15.45
N ASN A 330 8.55 -24.81 -14.17
CA ASN A 330 8.78 -26.15 -13.60
C ASN A 330 7.98 -26.28 -12.30
N THR A 331 7.21 -27.34 -12.17
CA THR A 331 6.41 -27.65 -10.96
C THR A 331 6.87 -28.92 -10.24
N GLN A 332 7.96 -29.55 -10.68
CA GLN A 332 8.43 -30.82 -10.14
C GLN A 332 9.58 -30.69 -9.12
N PHE A 333 10.13 -29.48 -8.96
CA PHE A 333 11.20 -29.26 -7.99
C PHE A 333 10.70 -29.30 -6.54
N LYS A 334 11.62 -29.54 -5.61
CA LYS A 334 11.39 -29.43 -4.17
C LYS A 334 12.16 -28.26 -3.62
N ALA A 335 11.57 -27.52 -2.69
CA ALA A 335 12.21 -26.38 -2.04
C ALA A 335 11.83 -26.36 -0.56
N THR A 336 12.65 -25.74 0.28
CA THR A 336 12.22 -25.36 1.63
C THR A 336 11.14 -24.26 1.52
N ASN A 337 10.37 -24.03 2.59
CA ASN A 337 9.37 -22.96 2.60
C ASN A 337 10.00 -21.58 2.36
N GLN A 338 11.15 -21.32 2.95
CA GLN A 338 11.88 -20.07 2.71
C GLN A 338 12.33 -19.94 1.24
N ALA A 339 12.84 -21.01 0.63
CA ALA A 339 13.20 -20.99 -0.78
C ALA A 339 11.98 -20.85 -1.70
N ALA A 340 10.84 -21.41 -1.30
CA ALA A 340 9.59 -21.24 -2.04
C ALA A 340 9.12 -19.78 -2.05
N LEU A 341 9.25 -19.06 -0.91
CA LEU A 341 9.01 -17.62 -0.85
C LEU A 341 10.02 -16.84 -1.72
N GLY A 342 11.31 -17.21 -1.65
CA GLY A 342 12.34 -16.61 -2.49
C GLY A 342 12.01 -16.76 -3.98
N PHE A 343 11.62 -17.95 -4.44
CA PHE A 343 11.16 -18.18 -5.82
C PHE A 343 9.92 -17.36 -6.20
N ALA A 344 9.07 -17.05 -5.24
CA ALA A 344 7.85 -16.29 -5.51
C ALA A 344 8.09 -14.77 -5.59
N MET A 345 9.10 -14.23 -4.89
CA MET A 345 9.22 -12.78 -4.70
C MET A 345 10.63 -12.20 -4.95
N ASP A 346 11.67 -13.03 -5.12
CA ASP A 346 12.98 -12.48 -5.43
C ASP A 346 13.09 -12.00 -6.88
N ARG A 347 13.79 -10.88 -7.08
CA ARG A 347 13.97 -10.20 -8.37
C ARG A 347 14.52 -11.07 -9.51
N HIS A 348 15.22 -12.17 -9.20
CA HIS A 348 15.76 -13.08 -10.20
C HIS A 348 14.71 -14.07 -10.74
N PHE A 349 13.60 -14.26 -10.01
CA PHE A 349 12.56 -15.23 -10.28
C PHE A 349 11.20 -14.60 -10.53
N MET A 350 10.92 -13.44 -9.92
CA MET A 350 9.67 -12.70 -10.10
C MET A 350 9.78 -11.79 -11.33
N PRO A 351 8.99 -12.07 -12.39
CA PRO A 351 9.06 -11.30 -13.63
C PRO A 351 8.39 -9.92 -13.54
N ILE A 352 7.58 -9.69 -12.51
CA ILE A 352 6.86 -8.42 -12.30
C ILE A 352 7.63 -7.61 -11.26
N SER A 353 8.38 -6.61 -11.70
CA SER A 353 9.31 -5.84 -10.85
C SER A 353 8.65 -5.18 -9.65
N ILE A 354 7.40 -4.72 -9.78
CA ILE A 354 6.65 -4.08 -8.67
C ILE A 354 6.31 -5.03 -7.51
N PHE A 355 6.40 -6.35 -7.71
CA PHE A 355 6.19 -7.35 -6.67
C PHE A 355 7.48 -8.05 -6.24
N SER A 356 8.64 -7.54 -6.67
CA SER A 356 9.92 -8.15 -6.38
C SER A 356 10.69 -7.43 -5.28
N ALA A 357 11.45 -8.23 -4.51
CA ALA A 357 12.44 -7.77 -3.54
C ALA A 357 13.79 -8.43 -3.82
N THR A 358 14.87 -7.87 -3.28
CA THR A 358 16.21 -8.47 -3.34
C THR A 358 16.43 -9.32 -2.09
N LEU A 359 16.10 -10.61 -2.18
CA LEU A 359 16.07 -11.54 -1.05
C LEU A 359 17.31 -12.43 -0.92
N GLY A 360 18.13 -12.50 -1.96
CA GLY A 360 19.30 -13.37 -2.02
C GLY A 360 19.29 -14.33 -3.21
N ASN A 361 19.60 -15.59 -3.00
CA ASN A 361 19.72 -16.58 -4.07
C ASN A 361 19.28 -17.98 -3.64
N ALA A 362 18.77 -18.77 -4.59
CA ALA A 362 18.50 -20.19 -4.37
C ALA A 362 19.80 -21.01 -4.44
N ASN A 363 19.99 -21.94 -3.49
CA ASN A 363 21.02 -22.97 -3.55
C ASN A 363 20.51 -24.16 -4.37
N GLY A 364 21.03 -24.33 -5.57
CA GLY A 364 20.68 -25.42 -6.47
C GLY A 364 20.89 -25.05 -7.95
N PRO A 365 20.75 -26.01 -8.87
CA PRO A 365 20.98 -25.76 -10.28
C PRO A 365 19.85 -24.91 -10.88
N LEU A 366 20.24 -23.80 -11.49
CA LEU A 366 19.36 -22.82 -12.13
C LEU A 366 19.69 -22.68 -13.61
N THR A 367 18.72 -22.25 -14.41
CA THR A 367 18.91 -21.78 -15.78
C THR A 367 18.19 -20.47 -15.99
N SER A 368 18.75 -19.61 -16.83
CA SER A 368 18.06 -18.40 -17.29
C SER A 368 17.23 -18.72 -18.51
N THR A 369 15.99 -18.24 -18.53
CA THR A 369 15.07 -18.43 -19.65
C THR A 369 14.25 -17.17 -19.89
N THR A 370 13.82 -16.95 -21.13
CA THR A 370 12.85 -15.90 -21.42
C THR A 370 11.47 -16.41 -21.03
N SER A 371 10.77 -15.65 -20.20
CA SER A 371 9.42 -16.01 -19.78
C SER A 371 8.49 -16.14 -21.00
N SER A 372 7.78 -17.25 -21.09
CA SER A 372 6.73 -17.45 -22.12
C SER A 372 5.46 -16.66 -21.81
N PHE A 373 5.25 -16.34 -20.54
CA PHE A 373 4.08 -15.61 -20.05
C PHE A 373 4.31 -14.08 -20.10
N PHE A 374 5.52 -13.62 -19.72
CA PHE A 374 5.92 -12.21 -19.74
C PHE A 374 6.94 -12.00 -20.88
N SER A 375 6.47 -11.61 -22.04
CA SER A 375 7.28 -11.49 -23.25
C SER A 375 8.52 -10.59 -23.05
N GLY A 376 9.70 -11.13 -23.36
CA GLY A 376 10.97 -10.40 -23.33
C GLY A 376 11.66 -10.34 -21.97
N ILE A 377 11.05 -10.83 -20.89
CA ILE A 377 11.65 -10.83 -19.55
C ILE A 377 12.43 -12.13 -19.33
N THR A 378 13.70 -12.00 -18.94
CA THR A 378 14.56 -13.12 -18.55
C THR A 378 14.47 -13.36 -17.06
N ILE A 379 14.14 -14.59 -16.68
CA ILE A 379 14.03 -15.04 -15.29
C ILE A 379 14.90 -16.28 -15.05
N SER A 380 15.28 -16.49 -13.81
CA SER A 380 15.92 -17.73 -13.37
C SER A 380 14.88 -18.80 -13.07
N GLN A 381 15.15 -20.04 -13.42
CA GLN A 381 14.28 -21.18 -13.19
C GLN A 381 15.01 -22.36 -12.59
N PRO A 382 14.41 -23.12 -11.63
CA PRO A 382 14.95 -24.34 -11.11
C PRO A 382 14.98 -25.44 -12.19
N THR A 383 16.09 -26.15 -12.35
CA THR A 383 16.25 -27.22 -13.34
C THR A 383 16.12 -28.63 -12.77
N ASP A 384 16.35 -28.80 -11.47
CA ASP A 384 16.18 -30.10 -10.80
C ASP A 384 14.70 -30.50 -10.80
N LYS A 385 14.44 -31.80 -10.97
CA LYS A 385 13.08 -32.36 -11.02
C LYS A 385 12.75 -33.17 -9.76
N GLY A 386 13.17 -32.68 -8.61
CA GLY A 386 12.81 -33.25 -7.30
C GLY A 386 13.80 -34.28 -6.76
N THR A 387 15.04 -34.36 -7.32
CA THR A 387 16.11 -35.19 -6.79
C THR A 387 16.82 -34.52 -5.62
N MET A 388 16.81 -33.19 -5.55
CA MET A 388 17.33 -32.39 -4.46
C MET A 388 16.26 -31.42 -3.90
N VAL A 389 16.57 -30.82 -2.76
CA VAL A 389 15.75 -29.76 -2.16
C VAL A 389 16.50 -28.44 -2.30
N TYR A 390 15.90 -27.45 -2.97
CA TYR A 390 16.42 -26.09 -3.00
C TYR A 390 16.30 -25.47 -1.61
N THR A 391 17.36 -24.81 -1.17
CA THR A 391 17.38 -23.96 0.04
C THR A 391 17.64 -22.52 -0.36
N TRP A 392 17.50 -21.60 0.58
CA TRP A 392 17.71 -20.17 0.31
C TRP A 392 19.01 -19.68 0.96
N ASN A 393 19.75 -18.84 0.23
CA ASN A 393 20.94 -18.14 0.72
C ASN A 393 20.68 -16.64 0.68
N THR A 394 20.82 -15.98 1.82
CA THR A 394 20.57 -14.54 1.97
C THR A 394 21.76 -13.65 1.56
N GLN A 395 22.86 -14.23 1.06
CA GLN A 395 24.00 -13.43 0.62
C GLN A 395 23.60 -12.42 -0.47
N GLY A 396 23.90 -11.15 -0.23
CA GLY A 396 23.61 -10.06 -1.16
C GLY A 396 22.15 -9.59 -1.13
N HIS A 397 21.36 -9.97 -0.10
CA HIS A 397 20.01 -9.43 0.10
C HIS A 397 20.05 -7.92 0.41
N ILE A 398 18.97 -7.24 0.11
CA ILE A 398 18.64 -5.89 0.57
C ILE A 398 17.48 -5.99 1.56
N THR A 399 16.49 -6.81 1.22
CA THR A 399 15.36 -7.16 2.09
C THR A 399 15.65 -8.48 2.80
N ASN A 400 15.54 -8.49 4.12
CA ASN A 400 15.63 -9.73 4.89
C ASN A 400 14.40 -10.58 4.63
N ILE A 401 14.58 -11.81 4.14
CA ILE A 401 13.48 -12.71 3.79
C ILE A 401 12.61 -13.08 5.01
N THR A 402 13.18 -13.06 6.22
CA THR A 402 12.44 -13.31 7.46
C THR A 402 11.49 -12.14 7.76
N ASP A 403 11.93 -10.89 7.58
CA ASP A 403 11.09 -9.71 7.80
C ASP A 403 9.96 -9.63 6.77
N LEU A 404 10.25 -9.93 5.50
CA LEU A 404 9.23 -10.01 4.48
C LEU A 404 8.23 -11.13 4.78
N SER A 405 8.70 -12.32 5.22
CA SER A 405 7.81 -13.42 5.59
C SER A 405 6.95 -13.09 6.80
N ALA A 406 7.49 -12.37 7.79
CA ALA A 406 6.74 -11.88 8.95
C ALA A 406 5.63 -10.89 8.54
N ALA A 407 5.94 -9.93 7.65
CA ALA A 407 4.96 -8.98 7.13
C ALA A 407 3.84 -9.68 6.35
N LEU A 408 4.18 -10.61 5.44
CA LEU A 408 3.20 -11.41 4.69
C LEU A 408 2.31 -12.27 5.61
N SER A 409 2.85 -12.71 6.74
CA SER A 409 2.14 -13.52 7.74
C SER A 409 1.22 -12.71 8.65
N ASN A 410 1.31 -11.38 8.59
CA ASN A 410 0.50 -10.51 9.45
C ASN A 410 -0.98 -10.66 9.09
N THR A 411 -1.79 -10.99 10.10
CA THR A 411 -3.24 -11.20 9.97
C THR A 411 -4.06 -10.13 10.69
N TYR A 412 -3.40 -9.13 11.28
CA TYR A 412 -4.06 -8.00 11.95
C TYR A 412 -4.21 -6.81 11.02
N THR A 413 -3.29 -6.68 10.06
CA THR A 413 -3.33 -5.67 9.02
C THR A 413 -3.36 -6.34 7.66
N THR A 414 -4.04 -5.75 6.71
CA THR A 414 -3.99 -6.26 5.34
C THR A 414 -2.65 -5.87 4.71
N ILE A 415 -1.90 -6.87 4.23
CA ILE A 415 -0.74 -6.62 3.36
C ILE A 415 -1.16 -6.52 1.89
N SER A 416 -2.31 -7.09 1.53
CA SER A 416 -2.82 -7.05 0.16
C SER A 416 -4.29 -6.68 0.13
N GLU A 417 -4.60 -5.67 -0.65
CA GLU A 417 -5.96 -5.22 -0.89
C GLU A 417 -6.53 -5.95 -2.10
N ARG A 418 -7.27 -7.02 -1.86
CA ARG A 418 -7.87 -7.87 -2.92
C ARG A 418 -8.94 -7.16 -3.72
N TYR A 419 -9.69 -6.27 -3.10
CA TYR A 419 -10.85 -5.58 -3.69
C TYR A 419 -10.51 -4.13 -4.05
N PHE A 420 -9.33 -3.92 -4.64
CA PHE A 420 -8.84 -2.59 -5.01
C PHE A 420 -9.79 -1.91 -6.00
N PRO A 421 -10.29 -0.67 -5.72
CA PRO A 421 -11.25 0.00 -6.57
C PRO A 421 -10.63 0.42 -7.92
N THR A 422 -11.20 -0.02 -9.02
CA THR A 422 -10.77 0.40 -10.38
C THR A 422 -10.88 1.90 -10.58
N ARG A 423 -11.90 2.53 -10.00
CA ARG A 423 -12.13 3.97 -10.08
C ARG A 423 -10.93 4.76 -9.56
N LEU A 424 -10.28 4.31 -8.48
CA LEU A 424 -9.11 5.00 -7.93
C LEU A 424 -7.93 5.00 -8.91
N ILE A 425 -7.69 3.88 -9.62
CA ILE A 425 -6.66 3.85 -10.66
C ILE A 425 -7.02 4.79 -11.82
N LEU A 426 -8.27 4.77 -12.27
CA LEU A 426 -8.74 5.61 -13.35
C LEU A 426 -8.56 7.11 -13.02
N ASP A 427 -8.95 7.52 -11.81
CA ASP A 427 -8.81 8.90 -11.34
C ASP A 427 -7.34 9.33 -11.24
N SER A 428 -6.48 8.47 -10.66
CA SER A 428 -5.03 8.74 -10.53
C SER A 428 -4.35 8.91 -11.88
N ILE A 429 -4.71 8.09 -12.88
CA ILE A 429 -4.18 8.23 -14.23
C ILE A 429 -4.71 9.50 -14.92
N ALA A 430 -5.97 9.84 -14.69
CA ALA A 430 -6.57 11.07 -15.24
C ALA A 430 -5.90 12.35 -14.72
N LEU A 431 -5.36 12.33 -13.50
CA LEU A 431 -4.54 13.43 -12.94
C LEU A 431 -3.11 13.45 -13.51
N GLY A 432 -2.61 12.34 -13.99
CA GLY A 432 -1.20 12.00 -14.12
C GLY A 432 -0.34 12.75 -15.12
N GLY A 433 -0.80 13.74 -15.87
CA GLY A 433 0.05 14.41 -16.88
C GLY A 433 0.48 15.82 -16.50
N ASP A 434 -0.38 16.58 -15.88
CA ASP A 434 -0.25 18.01 -15.63
C ASP A 434 -0.67 18.43 -14.20
N TYR A 435 -0.64 17.48 -13.27
CA TYR A 435 -0.85 17.69 -11.82
C TYR A 435 -2.18 18.32 -11.44
N GLY A 436 -3.23 17.85 -12.06
CA GLY A 436 -4.57 18.18 -11.67
C GLY A 436 -5.15 19.41 -12.35
N PRO A 437 -6.43 19.65 -12.09
CA PRO A 437 -7.15 20.79 -12.64
C PRO A 437 -6.63 22.11 -12.05
N THR A 438 -6.51 23.10 -12.87
CA THR A 438 -6.17 24.47 -12.44
C THR A 438 -7.40 25.35 -12.27
N GLN A 439 -8.56 24.86 -12.69
CA GLN A 439 -9.83 25.60 -12.69
C GLN A 439 -10.99 24.67 -12.39
N THR A 440 -12.05 25.19 -11.77
CA THR A 440 -13.30 24.45 -11.49
C THR A 440 -14.07 24.02 -12.75
N THR A 441 -13.76 24.63 -13.90
CA THR A 441 -14.32 24.25 -15.20
C THR A 441 -13.62 23.07 -15.86
N ASP A 442 -12.48 22.61 -15.33
CA ASP A 442 -11.79 21.42 -15.81
C ASP A 442 -12.67 20.18 -15.55
N TRP A 443 -12.73 19.29 -16.53
CA TRP A 443 -13.55 18.09 -16.43
C TRP A 443 -13.12 17.18 -15.27
N ARG A 444 -11.84 17.16 -14.89
CA ARG A 444 -11.31 16.39 -13.75
C ARG A 444 -11.87 16.92 -12.44
N TYR A 445 -11.91 18.25 -12.27
CA TYR A 445 -12.55 18.87 -11.12
C TYR A 445 -14.03 18.49 -11.01
N GLN A 446 -14.75 18.47 -12.14
CA GLN A 446 -16.17 18.08 -12.21
C GLN A 446 -16.41 16.58 -11.83
N GLN A 447 -15.36 15.76 -11.90
CA GLN A 447 -15.39 14.35 -11.50
C GLN A 447 -14.89 14.10 -10.07
N GLY A 448 -14.67 15.15 -9.27
CA GLY A 448 -14.24 15.05 -7.86
C GLY A 448 -12.72 15.08 -7.66
N MET A 449 -11.94 15.31 -8.71
CA MET A 449 -10.47 15.40 -8.59
C MET A 449 -10.05 16.86 -8.26
N HIS A 450 -10.24 17.29 -7.01
CA HIS A 450 -10.03 18.67 -6.56
C HIS A 450 -8.56 18.98 -6.23
N VAL A 451 -7.62 18.46 -7.00
CA VAL A 451 -6.15 18.65 -6.82
C VAL A 451 -5.73 19.98 -7.47
N ILE A 452 -6.00 21.11 -6.81
CA ILE A 452 -5.87 22.45 -7.39
C ILE A 452 -4.79 23.33 -6.72
N HIS A 453 -4.10 22.84 -5.69
CA HIS A 453 -3.19 23.64 -4.88
C HIS A 453 -1.70 23.34 -5.08
N ASN A 454 -1.29 22.69 -6.18
CA ASN A 454 0.13 22.37 -6.43
C ASN A 454 1.00 23.64 -6.39
N ALA A 455 0.56 24.75 -7.01
CA ALA A 455 1.30 26.01 -7.02
C ALA A 455 1.35 26.73 -5.66
N GLN A 456 0.64 26.26 -4.64
CA GLN A 456 0.64 26.79 -3.28
C GLN A 456 1.22 25.78 -2.26
N MET A 457 1.48 24.54 -2.65
CA MET A 457 1.96 23.46 -1.77
C MET A 457 3.39 23.74 -1.30
N ASP A 458 3.52 24.38 -0.14
CA ASP A 458 4.78 24.83 0.45
C ASP A 458 5.37 23.82 1.47
N ALA A 459 4.72 22.68 1.72
CA ALA A 459 5.25 21.63 2.58
C ALA A 459 6.57 21.06 2.02
N PRO A 460 7.62 20.82 2.85
CA PRO A 460 8.84 20.15 2.41
C PRO A 460 8.56 18.70 1.95
N VAL A 461 9.41 18.19 1.07
CA VAL A 461 9.28 16.86 0.47
C VAL A 461 10.60 16.10 0.58
N ILE A 462 10.54 14.81 0.90
CA ILE A 462 11.62 13.85 0.71
C ILE A 462 11.14 12.73 -0.22
N ALA A 463 11.97 12.35 -1.18
CA ALA A 463 11.63 11.34 -2.18
C ALA A 463 12.70 10.28 -2.28
N PHE A 464 12.28 9.03 -2.32
CA PHE A 464 13.14 7.86 -2.52
C PHE A 464 12.72 7.12 -3.77
N GLY A 465 13.67 6.83 -4.67
CA GLY A 465 13.46 5.95 -5.80
C GLY A 465 14.29 4.68 -5.64
N GLY A 466 13.77 3.55 -6.10
CA GLY A 466 14.52 2.30 -6.22
C GLY A 466 15.29 2.25 -7.53
N GLY A 467 16.63 2.16 -7.51
CA GLY A 467 17.44 2.10 -8.73
C GLY A 467 17.14 0.87 -9.63
N ALA A 468 16.45 -0.13 -9.09
CA ALA A 468 15.86 -1.26 -9.82
C ALA A 468 14.33 -1.37 -9.56
N GLY A 469 13.70 -0.30 -9.08
CA GLY A 469 12.26 -0.17 -8.79
C GLY A 469 11.49 0.50 -9.92
N VAL A 470 10.53 1.35 -9.54
CA VAL A 470 9.71 2.14 -10.46
C VAL A 470 10.38 3.47 -10.80
N GLU A 471 10.79 4.22 -9.79
CA GLU A 471 11.44 5.53 -9.95
C GLU A 471 12.97 5.38 -9.92
N THR A 472 13.52 5.00 -11.06
CA THR A 472 14.95 4.65 -11.18
C THR A 472 15.88 5.83 -11.34
N THR A 473 15.32 7.05 -11.55
CA THR A 473 16.07 8.31 -11.77
C THR A 473 15.44 9.48 -11.02
N THR A 474 16.17 10.57 -10.89
CA THR A 474 15.65 11.81 -10.27
C THR A 474 14.65 12.58 -11.13
N THR A 475 14.54 12.24 -12.42
CA THR A 475 13.85 13.07 -13.44
C THR A 475 12.40 13.38 -13.08
N VAL A 476 11.63 12.41 -12.61
CA VAL A 476 10.22 12.62 -12.26
C VAL A 476 10.06 13.56 -11.07
N PHE A 477 10.95 13.47 -10.10
CA PHE A 477 10.96 14.34 -8.93
C PHE A 477 11.44 15.77 -9.29
N GLU A 478 12.44 15.91 -10.16
CA GLU A 478 12.92 17.21 -10.67
C GLU A 478 11.83 17.93 -11.46
N GLN A 479 11.04 17.21 -12.23
CA GLN A 479 9.89 17.78 -12.94
C GLN A 479 8.82 18.27 -11.96
N TYR A 480 8.54 17.49 -10.89
CA TYR A 480 7.60 17.89 -9.86
C TYR A 480 8.06 19.13 -9.09
N ILE A 481 9.35 19.25 -8.78
CA ILE A 481 9.96 20.44 -8.17
C ILE A 481 9.58 21.72 -8.96
N GLY A 482 9.59 21.64 -10.29
CA GLY A 482 9.28 22.75 -11.17
C GLY A 482 7.85 23.32 -11.03
N LEU A 483 6.95 22.58 -10.39
CA LEU A 483 5.55 22.97 -10.18
C LEU A 483 5.30 23.58 -8.79
N LEU A 484 6.25 23.42 -7.86
CA LEU A 484 6.08 23.79 -6.45
C LEU A 484 6.66 25.17 -6.14
N PRO A 485 6.04 25.92 -5.22
CA PRO A 485 6.63 27.15 -4.69
C PRO A 485 7.82 26.80 -3.77
N PRO A 486 8.63 27.78 -3.32
CA PRO A 486 9.60 27.57 -2.25
C PRO A 486 8.96 26.91 -1.02
N ALA A 487 9.71 26.03 -0.34
CA ALA A 487 9.21 25.41 0.89
C ALA A 487 9.11 26.42 2.03
N ARG A 488 8.12 26.23 2.92
CA ARG A 488 7.78 27.17 4.01
C ARG A 488 8.94 27.46 4.97
N ASN A 489 9.87 26.53 5.13
CA ASN A 489 11.01 26.66 6.05
C ASN A 489 12.33 27.04 5.34
N CYS A 490 12.28 27.46 4.09
CA CYS A 490 13.47 27.65 3.24
C CYS A 490 13.76 29.12 2.91
N ASN A 491 13.16 30.08 3.61
CA ASN A 491 13.43 31.54 3.44
C ASN A 491 13.33 32.04 1.99
N GLY A 492 12.50 31.40 1.15
CA GLY A 492 12.32 31.73 -0.26
C GLY A 492 13.35 31.08 -1.21
N GLU A 493 14.24 30.23 -0.70
CA GLU A 493 15.17 29.46 -1.54
C GLU A 493 14.42 28.52 -2.48
N PRO A 494 14.95 28.29 -3.69
CA PRO A 494 14.38 27.31 -4.62
C PRO A 494 14.36 25.89 -4.04
N ARG A 495 13.35 25.11 -4.39
CA ARG A 495 13.21 23.70 -3.97
C ARG A 495 14.43 22.83 -4.27
N THR A 496 15.15 23.11 -5.33
CA THR A 496 16.40 22.41 -5.68
C THR A 496 17.53 22.64 -4.69
N MET A 497 17.43 23.64 -3.82
CA MET A 497 18.42 23.98 -2.81
C MET A 497 17.92 23.71 -1.38
N CYS A 498 16.62 23.75 -1.18
CA CYS A 498 16.00 23.58 0.13
C CYS A 498 14.57 23.07 0.03
N GLY A 499 14.22 22.10 0.86
CA GLY A 499 12.86 21.61 1.04
C GLY A 499 12.39 20.59 0.01
N PHE A 500 13.32 20.02 -0.77
CA PHE A 500 13.05 18.83 -1.56
C PHE A 500 14.32 17.95 -1.65
N ASP A 501 14.32 16.87 -0.89
CA ASP A 501 15.44 15.92 -0.84
C ASP A 501 15.12 14.70 -1.71
N ILE A 502 16.05 14.30 -2.60
CA ILE A 502 15.88 13.17 -3.54
C ILE A 502 16.99 12.17 -3.33
N TYR A 503 16.61 10.90 -3.17
CA TYR A 503 17.53 9.78 -3.03
C TYR A 503 17.12 8.65 -3.97
N ILE A 504 18.02 8.26 -4.89
CA ILE A 504 17.87 7.03 -5.66
C ILE A 504 18.71 5.96 -4.97
N MET A 505 18.05 4.96 -4.39
CA MET A 505 18.67 3.87 -3.65
C MET A 505 19.24 2.84 -4.63
N PRO A 506 20.57 2.71 -4.75
CA PRO A 506 21.17 1.83 -5.74
C PRO A 506 20.73 0.37 -5.55
N ASN A 507 20.34 -0.30 -6.62
CA ASN A 507 19.92 -1.71 -6.64
C ASN A 507 18.63 -2.06 -5.87
N TYR A 508 17.98 -1.10 -5.19
CA TYR A 508 16.71 -1.36 -4.53
C TYR A 508 15.63 -1.61 -5.59
N THR A 509 14.90 -2.70 -5.42
CA THR A 509 13.65 -2.95 -6.15
C THR A 509 12.51 -2.16 -5.52
N HIS A 510 11.32 -2.30 -6.09
CA HIS A 510 10.14 -1.60 -5.59
C HIS A 510 9.81 -1.91 -4.13
N LEU A 511 9.88 -3.18 -3.73
CA LEU A 511 9.62 -3.58 -2.35
C LEU A 511 10.82 -3.35 -1.41
N ASP A 512 12.05 -3.32 -1.91
CA ASP A 512 13.22 -3.06 -1.06
C ASP A 512 13.16 -1.69 -0.37
N VAL A 513 12.47 -0.72 -0.96
CA VAL A 513 12.27 0.60 -0.36
C VAL A 513 11.47 0.51 0.95
N LEU A 514 10.58 -0.48 1.08
CA LEU A 514 9.78 -0.71 2.30
C LEU A 514 10.44 -1.68 3.28
N PHE A 515 11.17 -2.68 2.75
CA PHE A 515 11.60 -3.84 3.52
C PHE A 515 13.12 -3.94 3.68
N SER A 516 13.90 -2.92 3.26
CA SER A 516 15.36 -2.95 3.39
C SER A 516 15.80 -3.25 4.81
N ASP A 517 16.81 -4.15 4.94
CA ASP A 517 17.34 -4.56 6.23
C ASP A 517 18.12 -3.39 6.88
N PRO A 518 17.71 -2.90 8.06
CA PRO A 518 18.37 -1.79 8.73
C PRO A 518 19.79 -2.14 9.20
N GLU A 519 20.14 -3.43 9.32
CA GLU A 519 21.46 -3.86 9.73
C GLU A 519 22.51 -3.72 8.61
N LEU A 520 22.08 -3.65 7.34
CA LEU A 520 23.00 -3.52 6.21
C LEU A 520 23.61 -2.13 6.07
N SER A 521 22.91 -1.08 6.53
CA SER A 521 23.38 0.30 6.43
C SER A 521 22.71 1.19 7.46
N SER A 522 23.50 2.04 8.12
CA SER A 522 22.96 3.11 8.98
C SER A 522 22.18 4.21 8.21
N ASN A 523 22.39 4.27 6.90
CA ASN A 523 21.70 5.20 5.98
C ASN A 523 20.65 4.46 5.13
N ASN A 524 19.87 3.57 5.75
CA ASN A 524 18.71 2.95 5.11
C ASN A 524 17.53 3.94 5.06
N VAL A 525 16.52 3.59 4.27
CA VAL A 525 15.33 4.44 4.05
C VAL A 525 14.64 4.82 5.36
N ASP A 526 14.48 3.86 6.30
CA ASP A 526 13.79 4.10 7.57
C ASP A 526 14.53 5.14 8.43
N ALA A 527 15.87 5.05 8.52
CA ALA A 527 16.69 5.99 9.28
C ALA A 527 16.69 7.39 8.65
N MET A 528 16.74 7.46 7.31
CA MET A 528 16.68 8.73 6.60
C MET A 528 15.34 9.42 6.79
N ILE A 529 14.22 8.69 6.70
CA ILE A 529 12.89 9.21 6.99
C ILE A 529 12.79 9.71 8.43
N TYR A 530 13.23 8.90 9.41
CA TYR A 530 13.18 9.26 10.82
C TYR A 530 13.94 10.57 11.10
N ASN A 531 15.18 10.68 10.65
CA ASN A 531 15.99 11.89 10.83
C ASN A 531 15.35 13.10 10.14
N TRP A 532 14.87 12.94 8.91
CA TRP A 532 14.22 14.01 8.17
C TRP A 532 12.94 14.51 8.87
N ILE A 533 12.14 13.62 9.45
CA ILE A 533 10.98 13.98 10.27
C ILE A 533 11.40 14.83 11.47
N LEU A 534 12.48 14.44 12.18
CA LEU A 534 12.96 15.20 13.34
C LEU A 534 13.45 16.60 12.95
N ASP A 535 14.12 16.73 11.81
CA ASP A 535 14.64 18.01 11.31
C ASP A 535 13.52 18.96 10.85
N HIS A 536 12.38 18.43 10.42
CA HIS A 536 11.25 19.21 9.89
C HIS A 536 10.07 19.33 10.86
N SER A 537 10.10 18.64 12.01
CA SER A 537 9.07 18.78 13.04
C SER A 537 9.39 19.90 14.03
N THR A 538 8.38 20.63 14.49
CA THR A 538 8.53 21.67 15.50
C THR A 538 7.58 21.47 16.67
N GLY A 539 8.09 21.61 17.89
CA GLY A 539 7.28 21.39 19.10
C GLY A 539 7.02 19.90 19.38
N SER A 540 5.90 19.60 19.99
CA SER A 540 5.50 18.23 20.36
C SER A 540 3.99 18.10 20.47
N ILE A 541 3.49 16.87 20.32
CA ILE A 541 2.07 16.50 20.47
C ILE A 541 1.92 15.76 21.79
N PRO A 542 1.05 16.19 22.72
CA PRO A 542 0.69 15.37 23.87
C PRO A 542 -0.03 14.11 23.44
N THR A 543 0.42 12.93 23.89
CA THR A 543 -0.23 11.65 23.52
C THR A 543 -1.65 11.55 24.03
N SER A 544 -1.99 12.27 25.11
CA SER A 544 -3.35 12.31 25.67
C SER A 544 -4.42 12.94 24.76
N VAL A 545 -4.04 13.58 23.66
CA VAL A 545 -4.99 14.16 22.68
C VAL A 545 -5.19 13.27 21.45
N LEU A 546 -4.52 12.13 21.41
CA LEU A 546 -4.59 11.16 20.33
C LEU A 546 -5.60 10.04 20.64
N PRO A 547 -6.12 9.32 19.62
CA PRO A 547 -7.10 8.25 19.80
C PRO A 547 -6.58 7.03 20.56
#